data_5aaf8751563767ea5ecbe83c7da9b42d
#
_entry.id   5aaf8751563767ea5ecbe83c7da9b42d
#
_cell.length_a   1.000
_cell.length_b   1.000
_cell.length_c   1.000
_cell.angle_alpha   90.00
_cell.angle_beta   90.00
_cell.angle_gamma   90.00
#
_symmetry.space_group_name_H-M   'P 1'
#
loop_
_entity.id
_entity.type
_entity.pdbx_description
1 polymer ?
#
loop_
_entity_poly.entity_id
_entity_poly.type
_entity_poly.pdbx_seq_one_letter_code
_entity_poly.pdbx_strand_id
1 'polypeptide(L)' 'MSSDAKSDMTASEMTVRKFLKQLGVTGHQKLTDAMDDAVRSGIVSSGIELPVTATIEIGTLQFSHIVTASLIAPDVDG' A
#
# COMPACT_ATOMS: atom_id res chain seq x y z
N MET A 1 20.93 -4.74 23.50
CA MET A 1 20.86 -4.44 23.02
C MET A 1 20.47 -3.81 22.34
N SER A 2 20.33 -3.70 22.16
CA SER A 2 20.02 -3.21 21.56
C SER A 2 19.82 -2.14 21.11
N SER A 3 19.87 -1.63 21.43
CA SER A 3 19.71 -0.37 21.21
C SER A 3 20.43 0.09 20.08
N ASP A 4 21.39 -0.23 19.96
CA ASP A 4 22.08 0.09 18.96
C ASP A 4 21.53 -0.36 17.75
N ALA A 5 20.65 -1.13 17.79
CA ALA A 5 20.05 -1.54 16.64
C ALA A 5 19.53 -0.43 15.86
N LYS A 6 19.22 0.65 16.46
CA LYS A 6 18.64 1.68 15.73
C LYS A 6 19.63 2.32 14.85
N SER A 7 20.84 2.36 15.16
CA SER A 7 21.79 3.01 14.31
C SER A 7 22.34 2.02 13.32
N ASP A 8 22.35 0.74 13.63
CA ASP A 8 22.90 -0.23 12.75
C ASP A 8 21.85 -1.18 12.29
N MET A 9 21.21 -0.87 11.19
CA MET A 9 20.24 -1.76 10.65
C MET A 9 20.89 -2.99 10.07
N THR A 10 20.34 -4.15 10.38
CA THR A 10 20.84 -5.38 9.78
C THR A 10 20.45 -5.44 8.32
N ALA A 11 21.08 -6.31 7.56
CA ALA A 11 20.73 -6.49 6.16
C ALA A 11 19.27 -6.91 6.03
N SER A 12 18.80 -7.74 6.95
CA SER A 12 17.41 -8.17 6.94
C SER A 12 16.48 -6.99 7.11
N GLU A 13 16.73 -6.14 8.07
CA GLU A 13 15.88 -4.99 8.32
C GLU A 13 15.88 -4.03 7.15
N MET A 14 17.03 -3.86 6.51
CA MET A 14 17.13 -2.97 5.37
C MET A 14 16.28 -3.47 4.20
N THR A 15 16.24 -4.78 3.98
CA THR A 15 15.45 -5.31 2.89
C THR A 15 13.95 -5.19 3.18
N VAL A 16 13.55 -5.33 4.43
CA VAL A 16 12.15 -5.15 4.80
C VAL A 16 11.74 -3.70 4.52
N ARG A 17 12.57 -2.75 4.95
CA ARG A 17 12.23 -1.34 4.73
C ARG A 17 12.21 -0.99 3.25
N LYS A 18 13.12 -1.55 2.49
CA LYS A 18 13.17 -1.28 1.06
C LYS A 18 11.91 -1.81 0.39
N PHE A 19 11.47 -3.01 0.78
CA PHE A 19 10.27 -3.58 0.24
C PHE A 19 9.05 -2.72 0.57
N LEU A 20 8.92 -2.28 1.83
CA LEU A 20 7.77 -1.50 2.22
C LEU A 20 7.77 -0.13 1.55
N LYS A 21 8.94 0.45 1.35
CA LYS A 21 9.01 1.72 0.66
C LYS A 21 8.58 1.56 -0.79
N GLN A 22 9.04 0.51 -1.44
CA GLN A 22 8.68 0.25 -2.82
C GLN A 22 7.18 -0.02 -2.94
N LEU A 23 6.64 -0.81 -2.00
CA LEU A 23 5.22 -1.10 -1.98
C LEU A 23 4.41 0.20 -1.83
N GLY A 24 4.83 1.08 -0.94
CA GLY A 24 4.14 2.34 -0.75
C GLY A 24 4.20 3.23 -1.97
N VAL A 25 5.36 3.35 -2.59
CA VAL A 25 5.52 4.22 -3.74
C VAL A 25 4.73 3.70 -4.94
N THR A 26 4.92 2.44 -5.30
CA THR A 26 4.23 1.91 -6.47
C THR A 26 2.76 1.70 -6.19
N GLY A 27 2.42 1.31 -4.96
CA GLY A 27 1.02 1.13 -4.59
C GLY A 27 0.26 2.43 -4.64
N HIS A 28 0.87 3.50 -4.15
CA HIS A 28 0.23 4.82 -4.18
C HIS A 28 -0.11 5.20 -5.62
N GLN A 29 0.84 5.03 -6.53
CA GLN A 29 0.61 5.39 -7.93
C GLN A 29 -0.49 4.54 -8.55
N LYS A 30 -0.45 3.23 -8.31
CA LYS A 30 -1.45 2.34 -8.90
C LYS A 30 -2.84 2.61 -8.35
N LEU A 31 -2.94 2.85 -7.05
CA LEU A 31 -4.23 3.10 -6.43
C LEU A 31 -4.84 4.42 -6.91
N THR A 32 -4.04 5.48 -6.99
CA THR A 32 -4.56 6.76 -7.43
C THR A 32 -4.99 6.69 -8.88
N ASP A 33 -4.21 6.02 -9.73
CA ASP A 33 -4.59 5.90 -11.13
C ASP A 33 -5.87 5.10 -11.29
N ALA A 34 -6.02 4.02 -10.54
CA ALA A 34 -7.21 3.20 -10.64
C ALA A 34 -8.45 3.95 -10.19
N MET A 35 -8.33 4.73 -9.12
CA MET A 35 -9.47 5.49 -8.63
C MET A 35 -9.84 6.62 -9.58
N ASP A 36 -8.84 7.30 -10.14
CA ASP A 36 -9.11 8.36 -11.10
C ASP A 36 -9.86 7.80 -12.30
N ASP A 37 -9.39 6.67 -12.83
CA ASP A 37 -10.02 6.06 -13.98
C ASP A 37 -11.45 5.63 -13.67
N ALA A 38 -11.68 5.10 -12.48
CA ALA A 38 -13.00 4.63 -12.11
C ALA A 38 -14.00 5.78 -12.02
N VAL A 39 -13.57 6.91 -11.48
CA VAL A 39 -14.43 8.07 -11.39
C VAL A 39 -14.71 8.63 -12.79
N ARG A 40 -13.67 8.75 -13.61
CA ARG A 40 -13.85 9.30 -14.96
C ARG A 40 -14.74 8.44 -15.82
N SER A 41 -14.67 7.14 -15.65
CA SER A 41 -15.50 6.24 -16.45
C SER A 41 -16.87 6.01 -15.84
N GLY A 42 -17.16 6.60 -14.68
CA GLY A 42 -18.47 6.48 -14.07
C GLY A 42 -18.70 5.21 -13.30
N ILE A 43 -17.67 4.41 -13.07
CA ILE A 43 -17.82 3.19 -12.29
C ILE A 43 -18.14 3.52 -10.85
N VAL A 44 -17.50 4.58 -10.31
CA VAL A 44 -17.78 5.03 -8.95
C VAL A 44 -17.93 6.54 -8.97
N SER A 45 -18.57 7.07 -7.94
CA SER A 45 -18.74 8.52 -7.79
C SER A 45 -17.62 9.08 -6.95
N SER A 46 -17.27 10.33 -7.21
CA SER A 46 -16.24 10.97 -6.39
C SER A 46 -16.73 11.07 -4.95
N GLY A 47 -15.80 10.95 -4.04
CA GLY A 47 -16.09 11.12 -2.62
C GLY A 47 -16.62 9.88 -1.91
N ILE A 48 -16.88 8.79 -2.62
CA ILE A 48 -17.40 7.61 -1.94
C ILE A 48 -16.24 6.83 -1.33
N GLU A 49 -16.57 5.97 -0.38
CA GLU A 49 -15.59 5.13 0.26
C GLU A 49 -15.40 3.85 -0.51
N LEU A 50 -14.15 3.46 -0.67
CA LEU A 50 -13.80 2.23 -1.37
C LEU A 50 -12.99 1.35 -0.43
N PRO A 51 -13.46 0.15 -0.14
CA PRO A 51 -12.68 -0.74 0.73
C PRO A 51 -11.44 -1.22 -0.01
N VAL A 52 -10.34 -1.30 0.69
CA VAL A 52 -9.09 -1.75 0.11
C VAL A 52 -8.47 -2.80 1.02
N THR A 53 -7.87 -3.80 0.41
CA THR A 53 -7.21 -4.87 1.16
C THR A 53 -5.85 -5.10 0.52
N ALA A 54 -4.83 -5.20 1.36
CA ALA A 54 -3.50 -5.56 0.91
C ALA A 54 -3.08 -6.82 1.65
N THR A 55 -2.45 -7.73 0.95
CA THR A 55 -1.97 -8.97 1.55
C THR A 55 -0.48 -9.07 1.28
N ILE A 56 0.29 -9.27 2.34
CA ILE A 56 1.73 -9.48 2.23
C ILE A 56 1.99 -10.94 2.58
N GLU A 57 2.64 -11.66 1.69
CA GLU A 57 2.88 -13.07 1.89
C GLU A 57 4.33 -13.43 1.71
N ILE A 58 4.81 -14.33 2.57
CA ILE A 58 6.11 -14.96 2.38
C ILE A 58 5.82 -16.45 2.36
N GLY A 59 5.74 -17.02 1.16
CA GLY A 59 5.33 -18.41 1.02
C GLY A 59 6.25 -19.39 1.76
N THR A 60 7.54 -19.15 1.71
CA THR A 60 8.50 -20.02 2.38
C THR A 60 8.25 -20.10 3.88
N LEU A 61 7.75 -19.02 4.47
CA LEU A 61 7.50 -18.97 5.90
C LEU A 61 6.06 -19.28 6.24
N GLN A 62 5.21 -19.50 5.23
CA GLN A 62 3.78 -19.67 5.42
C GLN A 62 3.22 -18.48 6.19
N PHE A 63 3.74 -17.30 5.88
CA PHE A 63 3.37 -16.06 6.54
C PHE A 63 2.39 -15.29 5.65
N SER A 64 1.38 -14.71 6.27
CA SER A 64 0.44 -13.86 5.56
C SER A 64 -0.01 -12.75 6.50
N HIS A 65 -0.06 -11.54 5.98
CA HIS A 65 -0.52 -10.39 6.75
C HIS A 65 -1.48 -9.58 5.88
N ILE A 66 -2.66 -9.34 6.41
CA ILE A 66 -3.71 -8.64 5.67
C ILE A 66 -3.99 -7.31 6.34
N VAL A 67 -3.99 -6.25 5.53
CA VAL A 67 -4.31 -4.91 6.01
C VAL A 67 -5.53 -4.43 5.23
N THR A 68 -6.53 -3.96 5.95
CA THR A 68 -7.73 -3.43 5.31
C THR A 68 -7.93 -1.98 5.72
N ALA A 69 -8.51 -1.21 4.83
CA ALA A 69 -8.77 0.20 5.09
C ALA A 69 -9.86 0.66 4.11
N SER A 70 -10.22 1.93 4.21
CA SER A 70 -11.13 2.55 3.27
C SER A 70 -10.43 3.72 2.62
N LEU A 71 -10.58 3.82 1.32
CA LEU A 71 -10.05 4.95 0.57
C LEU A 71 -11.22 5.82 0.14
N ILE A 72 -10.96 7.08 -0.11
CA ILE A 72 -11.97 8.00 -0.60
C ILE A 72 -11.71 8.25 -2.06
N ALA A 73 -12.71 8.04 -2.90
CA ALA A 73 -12.58 8.26 -4.34
C ALA A 73 -12.33 9.74 -4.61
N PRO A 74 -11.44 10.06 -5.55
CA PRO A 74 -11.06 11.44 -5.77
C PRO A 74 -12.13 12.24 -6.49
N ASP A 75 -11.97 13.58 -6.40
CA ASP A 75 -12.77 14.48 -7.14
C ASP A 75 -12.04 14.69 -8.44
N VAL A 76 -12.57 14.15 -9.51
CA VAL A 76 -11.95 14.28 -10.80
C VAL A 76 -12.86 15.08 -11.70
N ASP A 77 -12.36 16.21 -12.19
CA ASP A 77 -13.17 17.02 -13.06
C ASP A 77 -13.09 16.42 -14.41
N GLY A 78 -14.06 15.88 -14.81
CA GLY A 78 -14.12 15.14 -15.96
C GLY A 78 -13.75 15.62 -17.26
#